data_47bd2f78cfce7bd6596dce11df0536c2
#
_entry.id   47bd2f78cfce7bd6596dce11df0536c2
#
_cell.length_a   1.000
_cell.length_b   1.000
_cell.length_c   1.000
_cell.angle_alpha   90.00
_cell.angle_beta   90.00
_cell.angle_gamma   90.00
#
_symmetry.space_group_name_H-M   'P 1'
#
loop_
_entity.id
_entity.type
_entity.pdbx_description
1 polymer ?
#
loop_
_entity_poly.entity_id
_entity_poly.type
_entity_poly.pdbx_seq_one_letter_code
_entity_poly.pdbx_strand_id
1 'polypeptide(L)'
;MRRTEERGADKVVPHEYEVIASRRVFEGRVAAMRSDQVAMPGGASSQRDVVELPGAVAIVALDEHDRVLLVRQYRHPVRRRLWEIPAGLLDSQRESAFDAAARELFEEGHLRAAQWFTLVDTLTSPGMSDETVRIFLARDLEQVPSSERYVGVHEEVEMELAWVHLDTAVERCLSGELENGITVAGLLAARLALTRGLAGLRVSTAPWRARKGPA
;
A
#
# COMPACT_ATOMS: atom_id res chain seq x y z
N MET A 1 17.32 30.25 -9.50
CA MET A 1 16.97 29.04 -8.71
C MET A 1 16.53 29.51 -7.34
N ARG A 2 15.20 29.64 -7.10
CA ARG A 2 14.66 30.09 -5.80
C ARG A 2 14.62 28.88 -4.87
N ARG A 3 15.30 28.91 -3.74
CA ARG A 3 15.16 27.94 -2.66
C ARG A 3 13.73 28.04 -2.15
N THR A 4 12.96 26.98 -2.30
CA THR A 4 11.68 26.79 -1.59
C THR A 4 12.03 26.43 -0.14
N GLU A 5 11.72 27.31 0.79
CA GLU A 5 11.76 26.99 2.22
C GLU A 5 10.76 25.89 2.52
N GLU A 6 11.10 24.98 3.42
CA GLU A 6 10.25 23.90 3.92
C GLU A 6 8.92 24.47 4.42
N ARG A 7 7.91 24.45 3.58
CA ARG A 7 6.54 24.69 4.01
C ARG A 7 6.04 23.43 4.67
N GLY A 8 5.54 23.55 5.89
CA GLY A 8 4.89 22.46 6.63
C GLY A 8 3.82 21.79 5.80
N ALA A 9 3.57 20.51 6.11
CA ALA A 9 2.69 19.60 5.37
C ALA A 9 1.49 20.31 4.75
N ASP A 10 1.46 20.37 3.41
CA ASP A 10 0.38 20.97 2.66
C ASP A 10 -0.96 20.36 3.11
N LYS A 11 -1.89 21.22 3.49
CA LYS A 11 -3.27 20.80 3.67
C LYS A 11 -3.74 20.28 2.33
N VAL A 12 -4.25 19.04 2.30
CA VAL A 12 -4.91 18.50 1.11
C VAL A 12 -6.08 19.44 0.80
N VAL A 13 -5.94 20.24 -0.23
CA VAL A 13 -7.03 21.08 -0.75
C VAL A 13 -7.75 20.20 -1.77
N PRO A 14 -8.98 19.76 -1.49
CA PRO A 14 -9.73 18.98 -2.46
C PRO A 14 -10.06 19.90 -3.66
N HIS A 15 -9.77 19.42 -4.86
CA HIS A 15 -10.11 20.06 -6.13
C HIS A 15 -9.53 21.46 -6.37
N GLU A 16 -8.27 21.53 -6.77
CA GLU A 16 -7.69 22.76 -7.30
C GLU A 16 -8.29 23.14 -8.66
N TYR A 17 -8.77 22.15 -9.42
CA TYR A 17 -9.40 22.33 -10.73
C TYR A 17 -10.83 21.77 -10.74
N GLU A 18 -11.76 22.52 -11.34
CA GLU A 18 -13.16 22.11 -11.45
C GLU A 18 -13.32 20.96 -12.45
N VAL A 19 -14.06 19.92 -12.04
CA VAL A 19 -14.52 18.87 -12.94
C VAL A 19 -15.82 19.30 -13.59
N ILE A 20 -15.76 19.71 -14.86
CA ILE A 20 -16.90 20.22 -15.66
C ILE A 20 -17.88 19.09 -15.97
N ALA A 21 -17.36 17.92 -16.30
CA ALA A 21 -18.14 16.72 -16.62
C ALA A 21 -17.34 15.47 -16.30
N SER A 22 -18.04 14.42 -15.94
CA SER A 22 -17.44 13.09 -15.69
C SER A 22 -18.30 12.00 -16.34
N ARG A 23 -17.68 11.04 -16.96
CA ARG A 23 -18.34 9.90 -17.61
C ARG A 23 -17.64 8.60 -17.25
N ARG A 24 -18.40 7.63 -16.74
CA ARG A 24 -17.93 6.25 -16.54
C ARG A 24 -17.64 5.63 -17.90
N VAL A 25 -16.42 5.09 -18.08
CA VAL A 25 -15.96 4.48 -19.34
C VAL A 25 -15.94 2.96 -19.21
N PHE A 26 -15.56 2.45 -18.05
CA PHE A 26 -15.48 1.02 -17.75
C PHE A 26 -15.82 0.79 -16.28
N GLU A 27 -16.44 -0.36 -16.03
CA GLU A 27 -16.70 -0.86 -14.67
C GLU A 27 -16.41 -2.36 -14.66
N GLY A 28 -15.37 -2.73 -13.91
CA GLY A 28 -14.93 -4.11 -13.72
C GLY A 28 -15.19 -4.58 -12.30
N ARG A 29 -14.72 -5.79 -11.99
CA ARG A 29 -14.90 -6.40 -10.67
C ARG A 29 -14.09 -5.67 -9.58
N VAL A 30 -12.90 -5.17 -9.88
CA VAL A 30 -11.99 -4.53 -8.92
C VAL A 30 -11.75 -3.07 -9.29
N ALA A 31 -11.52 -2.80 -10.58
CA ALA A 31 -11.19 -1.48 -11.08
C ALA A 31 -12.35 -0.91 -11.91
N ALA A 32 -12.49 0.41 -11.84
CA ALA A 32 -13.34 1.15 -12.76
C ALA A 32 -12.51 2.23 -13.46
N MET A 33 -13.06 2.80 -14.52
CA MET A 33 -12.43 3.90 -15.24
C MET A 33 -13.44 4.98 -15.55
N ARG A 34 -13.09 6.22 -15.28
CA ARG A 34 -13.86 7.40 -15.68
C ARG A 34 -13.01 8.34 -16.51
N SER A 35 -13.68 9.14 -17.31
CA SER A 35 -13.08 10.21 -18.09
C SER A 35 -13.70 11.53 -17.66
N ASP A 36 -12.87 12.40 -17.10
CA ASP A 36 -13.25 13.71 -16.55
C ASP A 36 -12.84 14.82 -17.52
N GLN A 37 -13.74 15.75 -17.78
CA GLN A 37 -13.41 17.02 -18.41
C GLN A 37 -13.11 18.04 -17.32
N VAL A 38 -11.89 18.54 -17.29
CA VAL A 38 -11.38 19.36 -16.20
C VAL A 38 -11.10 20.78 -16.71
N ALA A 39 -11.57 21.80 -15.99
CA ALA A 39 -11.23 23.19 -16.25
C ALA A 39 -9.72 23.40 -15.99
N MET A 40 -9.06 24.05 -16.94
CA MET A 40 -7.62 24.31 -16.85
C MET A 40 -7.36 25.81 -16.71
N PRO A 41 -6.21 26.22 -16.16
CA PRO A 41 -5.80 27.61 -16.13
C PRO A 41 -5.86 28.24 -17.53
N GLY A 42 -6.34 29.47 -17.61
CA GLY A 42 -6.46 30.20 -18.88
C GLY A 42 -7.76 29.94 -19.65
N GLY A 43 -8.75 29.25 -19.04
CA GLY A 43 -10.10 29.06 -19.60
C GLY A 43 -10.22 27.87 -20.58
N ALA A 44 -9.15 27.10 -20.77
CA ALA A 44 -9.19 25.86 -21.54
C ALA A 44 -9.81 24.73 -20.71
N SER A 45 -10.19 23.64 -21.36
CA SER A 45 -10.51 22.37 -20.68
C SER A 45 -9.66 21.23 -21.22
N SER A 46 -9.43 20.20 -20.41
CA SER A 46 -8.65 19.01 -20.80
C SER A 46 -9.30 17.75 -20.25
N GLN A 47 -9.26 16.69 -21.05
CA GLN A 47 -9.73 15.37 -20.64
C GLN A 47 -8.68 14.70 -19.77
N ARG A 48 -9.14 14.02 -18.72
CA ARG A 48 -8.34 13.19 -17.81
C ARG A 48 -9.02 11.84 -17.63
N ASP A 49 -8.29 10.78 -17.97
CA ASP A 49 -8.75 9.43 -17.73
C ASP A 49 -8.21 8.97 -16.37
N VAL A 50 -9.08 8.45 -15.54
CA VAL A 50 -8.77 8.07 -14.16
C VAL A 50 -9.15 6.62 -13.93
N VAL A 51 -8.18 5.81 -13.50
CA VAL A 51 -8.42 4.46 -12.98
C VAL A 51 -8.81 4.59 -11.52
N GLU A 52 -9.96 4.03 -11.16
CA GLU A 52 -10.50 4.02 -9.79
C GLU A 52 -10.27 2.65 -9.16
N LEU A 53 -9.68 2.65 -7.98
CA LEU A 53 -9.37 1.45 -7.21
C LEU A 53 -9.84 1.59 -5.75
N PRO A 54 -10.15 0.48 -5.05
CA PRO A 54 -10.65 0.53 -3.67
C PRO A 54 -9.61 1.03 -2.66
N GLY A 55 -8.34 1.07 -3.05
CA GLY A 55 -7.21 1.23 -2.15
C GLY A 55 -6.76 -0.09 -1.56
N ALA A 56 -5.63 -0.08 -0.86
CA ALA A 56 -5.06 -1.29 -0.28
C ALA A 56 -4.29 -1.02 1.01
N VAL A 57 -4.00 -2.09 1.72
CA VAL A 57 -3.05 -2.12 2.84
C VAL A 57 -1.90 -3.04 2.52
N ALA A 58 -0.73 -2.78 3.11
CA ALA A 58 0.42 -3.65 3.02
C ALA A 58 1.15 -3.70 4.37
N ILE A 59 1.87 -4.78 4.64
CA ILE A 59 2.43 -5.03 5.95
C ILE A 59 3.92 -5.39 5.85
N VAL A 60 4.78 -4.56 6.43
CA VAL A 60 6.14 -4.96 6.76
C VAL A 60 6.10 -5.70 8.09
N ALA A 61 6.03 -7.03 8.05
CA ALA A 61 6.09 -7.88 9.23
C ALA A 61 7.56 -8.16 9.55
N LEU A 62 8.03 -7.66 10.69
CA LEU A 62 9.44 -7.67 11.06
C LEU A 62 9.64 -8.41 12.40
N ASP A 63 10.43 -9.48 12.39
CA ASP A 63 10.72 -10.28 13.57
C ASP A 63 11.79 -9.65 14.49
N GLU A 64 12.10 -10.33 15.60
CA GLU A 64 13.10 -9.90 16.59
C GLU A 64 14.55 -9.90 16.05
N HIS A 65 14.79 -10.54 14.92
CA HIS A 65 16.10 -10.58 14.23
C HIS A 65 16.17 -9.63 13.03
N ASP A 66 15.25 -8.68 12.96
CA ASP A 66 15.11 -7.74 11.83
C ASP A 66 14.98 -8.43 10.47
N ARG A 67 14.34 -9.61 10.43
CA ARG A 67 13.96 -10.28 9.19
C ARG A 67 12.53 -9.88 8.82
N VAL A 68 12.32 -9.57 7.56
CA VAL A 68 11.00 -9.25 6.99
C VAL A 68 10.41 -10.49 6.32
N LEU A 69 9.11 -10.71 6.53
CA LEU A 69 8.36 -11.70 5.78
C LEU A 69 8.08 -11.17 4.38
N LEU A 70 8.46 -11.96 3.37
CA LEU A 70 8.07 -11.75 1.99
C LEU A 70 7.18 -12.90 1.52
N VAL A 71 6.20 -12.58 0.68
CA VAL A 71 5.33 -13.52 -0.01
C VAL A 71 5.63 -13.47 -1.50
N ARG A 72 5.54 -14.61 -2.20
CA ARG A 72 5.73 -14.66 -3.64
C ARG A 72 4.46 -15.10 -4.32
N GLN A 73 3.89 -14.23 -5.14
CA GLN A 73 2.64 -14.49 -5.82
C GLN A 73 2.68 -14.08 -7.30
N TYR A 74 1.76 -14.65 -8.09
CA TYR A 74 1.60 -14.29 -9.50
C TYR A 74 0.81 -12.98 -9.64
N ARG A 75 1.36 -12.05 -10.43
CA ARG A 75 0.71 -10.78 -10.78
C ARG A 75 0.39 -10.77 -12.28
N HIS A 76 -0.88 -11.03 -12.59
CA HIS A 76 -1.34 -11.18 -13.98
C HIS A 76 -1.04 -9.99 -14.89
N PRO A 77 -1.18 -8.71 -14.47
CA PRO A 77 -0.91 -7.57 -15.34
C PRO A 77 0.52 -7.53 -15.88
N VAL A 78 1.49 -7.97 -15.08
CA VAL A 78 2.91 -8.04 -15.47
C VAL A 78 3.35 -9.45 -15.89
N ARG A 79 2.47 -10.47 -15.76
CA ARG A 79 2.69 -11.87 -16.09
C ARG A 79 3.93 -12.48 -15.44
N ARG A 80 4.17 -12.10 -14.17
CA ARG A 80 5.34 -12.54 -13.40
C ARG A 80 4.96 -12.88 -11.98
N ARG A 81 5.73 -13.77 -11.36
CA ARG A 81 5.72 -13.96 -9.91
C ARG A 81 6.68 -12.95 -9.30
N LEU A 82 6.20 -12.17 -8.32
CA LEU A 82 6.96 -11.15 -7.63
C LEU A 82 7.07 -11.51 -6.15
N TRP A 83 8.22 -11.19 -5.55
CA TRP A 83 8.36 -11.15 -4.11
C TRP A 83 7.83 -9.82 -3.59
N GLU A 84 6.93 -9.88 -2.63
CA GLU A 84 6.19 -8.73 -2.10
C GLU A 84 6.06 -8.83 -0.59
N ILE A 85 5.76 -7.73 0.09
CA ILE A 85 5.23 -7.77 1.46
C ILE A 85 3.76 -8.17 1.41
N PRO A 86 3.20 -8.84 2.45
CA PRO A 86 1.77 -9.16 2.53
C PRO A 86 0.92 -7.92 2.26
N ALA A 87 -0.13 -8.06 1.45
CA ALA A 87 -0.96 -6.92 1.03
C ALA A 87 -2.33 -7.35 0.50
N GLY A 88 -3.37 -6.57 0.83
CA GLY A 88 -4.70 -6.82 0.32
C GLY A 88 -5.53 -5.56 0.10
N LEU A 89 -6.62 -5.73 -0.63
CA LEU A 89 -7.53 -4.65 -1.00
C LEU A 89 -8.44 -4.24 0.16
N LEU A 90 -8.84 -2.98 0.17
CA LEU A 90 -9.90 -2.45 1.02
C LEU A 90 -11.25 -2.57 0.29
N ASP A 91 -11.70 -3.79 0.08
CA ASP A 91 -12.94 -4.10 -0.64
C ASP A 91 -14.19 -4.00 0.24
N SER A 92 -14.05 -4.01 1.56
CA SER A 92 -15.13 -3.83 2.51
C SER A 92 -15.16 -2.42 3.09
N GLN A 93 -16.26 -1.69 2.86
CA GLN A 93 -16.47 -0.37 3.46
C GLN A 93 -16.62 -0.41 5.00
N ARG A 94 -16.82 -1.60 5.58
CA ARG A 94 -17.02 -1.79 7.02
C ARG A 94 -15.73 -2.13 7.76
N GLU A 95 -14.67 -2.50 7.05
CA GLU A 95 -13.39 -2.87 7.62
C GLU A 95 -12.46 -1.66 7.73
N SER A 96 -11.85 -1.47 8.88
CA SER A 96 -10.82 -0.45 9.01
C SER A 96 -9.55 -0.87 8.28
N ALA A 97 -8.69 0.09 7.90
CA ALA A 97 -7.41 -0.24 7.29
C ALA A 97 -6.51 -1.09 8.21
N PHE A 98 -6.63 -0.91 9.53
CA PHE A 98 -5.91 -1.72 10.50
C PHE A 98 -6.44 -3.15 10.54
N ASP A 99 -7.76 -3.34 10.59
CA ASP A 99 -8.36 -4.69 10.61
C ASP A 99 -8.04 -5.46 9.32
N ALA A 100 -8.11 -4.78 8.16
CA ALA A 100 -7.68 -5.34 6.89
C ALA A 100 -6.21 -5.79 6.93
N ALA A 101 -5.30 -4.95 7.43
CA ALA A 101 -3.89 -5.31 7.54
C ALA A 101 -3.65 -6.50 8.48
N ALA A 102 -4.37 -6.57 9.60
CA ALA A 102 -4.27 -7.69 10.53
C ALA A 102 -4.80 -8.99 9.91
N ARG A 103 -5.90 -8.91 9.15
CA ARG A 103 -6.48 -10.05 8.42
C ARG A 103 -5.51 -10.54 7.34
N GLU A 104 -4.97 -9.65 6.50
CA GLU A 104 -4.02 -10.03 5.44
C GLU A 104 -2.74 -10.65 6.01
N LEU A 105 -2.22 -10.12 7.11
CA LEU A 105 -1.07 -10.73 7.80
C LEU A 105 -1.39 -12.15 8.31
N PHE A 106 -2.60 -12.36 8.80
CA PHE A 106 -3.08 -13.68 9.23
C PHE A 106 -3.25 -14.64 8.05
N GLU A 107 -3.88 -14.20 6.96
CA GLU A 107 -4.22 -15.02 5.80
C GLU A 107 -2.98 -15.37 4.97
N GLU A 108 -2.21 -14.36 4.56
CA GLU A 108 -1.03 -14.54 3.69
C GLU A 108 0.24 -14.91 4.47
N GLY A 109 0.43 -14.29 5.66
CA GLY A 109 1.65 -14.46 6.45
C GLY A 109 1.60 -15.58 7.48
N HIS A 110 0.41 -16.07 7.82
CA HIS A 110 0.17 -16.98 8.95
C HIS A 110 0.73 -16.44 10.27
N LEU A 111 0.59 -15.13 10.49
CA LEU A 111 1.12 -14.41 11.64
C LEU A 111 0.03 -13.57 12.31
N ARG A 112 0.20 -13.38 13.62
CA ARG A 112 -0.41 -12.29 14.40
C ARG A 112 0.70 -11.37 14.88
N ALA A 113 0.37 -10.11 15.16
CA ALA A 113 1.33 -9.15 15.70
C ALA A 113 0.72 -8.39 16.88
N ALA A 114 1.53 -8.16 17.93
CA ALA A 114 1.10 -7.41 19.09
C ALA A 114 1.39 -5.91 18.96
N GLN A 115 2.34 -5.52 18.12
CA GLN A 115 2.75 -4.12 17.93
C GLN A 115 2.53 -3.67 16.49
N TRP A 116 1.86 -2.53 16.31
CA TRP A 116 1.50 -1.99 15.00
C TRP A 116 1.73 -0.48 14.92
N PHE A 117 2.32 -0.07 13.80
CA PHE A 117 2.53 1.34 13.48
C PHE A 117 2.07 1.61 12.04
N THR A 118 1.53 2.79 11.78
CA THR A 118 1.43 3.30 10.41
C THR A 118 2.82 3.73 9.96
N LEU A 119 3.37 3.04 8.97
CA LEU A 119 4.71 3.27 8.47
C LEU A 119 4.72 4.41 7.44
N VAL A 120 4.03 4.22 6.34
CA VAL A 120 3.93 5.22 5.27
C VAL A 120 2.61 5.07 4.49
N ASP A 121 2.08 6.18 3.99
CA ASP A 121 0.97 6.22 3.06
C ASP A 121 1.50 6.59 1.67
N THR A 122 1.05 5.89 0.63
CA THR A 122 1.50 6.08 -0.75
C THR A 122 0.34 6.30 -1.70
N LEU A 123 0.56 7.09 -2.73
CA LEU A 123 -0.25 7.13 -3.95
C LEU A 123 0.55 6.39 -5.02
N THR A 124 0.03 5.30 -5.56
CA THR A 124 0.80 4.39 -6.41
C THR A 124 1.10 4.96 -7.79
N SER A 125 0.10 5.57 -8.42
CA SER A 125 0.21 6.15 -9.76
C SER A 125 -0.63 7.43 -9.89
N PRO A 126 -0.33 8.52 -9.14
CA PRO A 126 -1.21 9.68 -9.00
C PRO A 126 -1.42 10.46 -10.30
N GLY A 127 -0.68 10.16 -11.35
CA GLY A 127 -0.88 10.72 -12.68
C GLY A 127 -2.07 10.13 -13.45
N MET A 128 -2.58 8.95 -13.04
CA MET A 128 -3.66 8.27 -13.76
C MET A 128 -4.59 7.43 -12.87
N SER A 129 -4.24 7.20 -11.62
CA SER A 129 -5.00 6.38 -10.68
C SER A 129 -5.21 7.13 -9.38
N ASP A 130 -6.32 6.85 -8.72
CA ASP A 130 -6.62 7.33 -7.37
C ASP A 130 -6.27 6.28 -6.30
N GLU A 131 -5.54 5.25 -6.67
CA GLU A 131 -5.10 4.22 -5.73
C GLU A 131 -4.23 4.80 -4.62
N THR A 132 -4.62 4.47 -3.41
CA THR A 132 -3.83 4.79 -2.21
C THR A 132 -3.56 3.51 -1.43
N VAL A 133 -2.33 3.37 -0.92
CA VAL A 133 -1.94 2.23 -0.11
C VAL A 133 -1.36 2.72 1.21
N ARG A 134 -1.88 2.17 2.31
CA ARG A 134 -1.29 2.34 3.64
C ARG A 134 -0.39 1.17 3.97
N ILE A 135 0.87 1.44 4.27
CA ILE A 135 1.82 0.42 4.68
C ILE A 135 1.97 0.49 6.20
N PHE A 136 1.77 -0.65 6.85
CA PHE A 136 1.97 -0.83 8.28
C PHE A 136 3.30 -1.50 8.57
N LEU A 137 3.86 -1.22 9.75
CA LEU A 137 4.90 -2.02 10.38
C LEU A 137 4.26 -2.86 11.48
N ALA A 138 4.44 -4.17 11.42
CA ALA A 138 4.00 -5.13 12.41
C ALA A 138 5.21 -5.76 13.10
N ARG A 139 5.21 -5.78 14.44
CA ARG A 139 6.25 -6.37 15.30
C ARG A 139 5.62 -7.23 16.40
N ASP A 140 6.48 -7.88 17.18
CA ASP A 140 6.07 -8.84 18.20
C ASP A 140 5.15 -9.90 17.58
N LEU A 141 5.74 -10.63 16.63
CA LEU A 141 5.05 -11.56 15.74
C LEU A 141 4.87 -12.91 16.44
N GLU A 142 3.66 -13.48 16.31
CA GLU A 142 3.31 -14.82 16.77
C GLU A 142 2.87 -15.66 15.57
N GLN A 143 3.38 -16.88 15.49
CA GLN A 143 2.99 -17.86 14.46
C GLN A 143 1.57 -18.38 14.72
N VAL A 144 0.74 -18.37 13.70
CA VAL A 144 -0.57 -19.02 13.75
C VAL A 144 -0.40 -20.54 13.72
N PRO A 145 -0.98 -21.27 14.69
CA PRO A 145 -0.94 -22.73 14.71
C PRO A 145 -1.45 -23.32 13.39
N SER A 146 -0.86 -24.42 12.92
CA SER A 146 -1.21 -25.03 11.63
C SER A 146 -2.70 -25.39 11.52
N SER A 147 -3.34 -25.71 12.65
CA SER A 147 -4.78 -26.03 12.72
C SER A 147 -5.71 -24.81 12.52
N GLU A 148 -5.18 -23.59 12.66
CA GLU A 148 -5.93 -22.34 12.56
C GLU A 148 -5.59 -21.55 11.29
N ARG A 149 -4.63 -22.03 10.49
CA ARG A 149 -4.17 -21.30 9.30
C ARG A 149 -5.28 -21.22 8.27
N TYR A 150 -5.38 -20.06 7.66
CA TYR A 150 -6.21 -19.87 6.49
C TYR A 150 -5.73 -20.75 5.35
N VAL A 151 -6.68 -21.36 4.65
CA VAL A 151 -6.40 -22.12 3.42
C VAL A 151 -6.66 -21.19 2.25
N GLY A 152 -5.58 -20.77 1.60
CA GLY A 152 -5.65 -19.86 0.46
C GLY A 152 -6.51 -20.39 -0.68
N VAL A 153 -7.07 -19.49 -1.48
CA VAL A 153 -7.85 -19.80 -2.68
C VAL A 153 -7.19 -19.20 -3.92
N HIS A 154 -7.45 -19.78 -5.08
CA HIS A 154 -6.88 -19.32 -6.36
C HIS A 154 -5.35 -19.21 -6.33
N GLU A 155 -4.80 -18.03 -6.59
CA GLU A 155 -3.35 -17.77 -6.64
C GLU A 155 -2.64 -17.93 -5.28
N GLU A 156 -3.38 -17.79 -4.18
CA GLU A 156 -2.84 -17.91 -2.82
C GLU A 156 -2.39 -19.33 -2.47
N VAL A 157 -2.97 -20.36 -3.12
CA VAL A 157 -2.60 -21.78 -2.90
C VAL A 157 -1.13 -22.04 -3.24
N GLU A 158 -0.57 -21.26 -4.18
CA GLU A 158 0.81 -21.40 -4.64
C GLU A 158 1.74 -20.32 -4.07
N MET A 159 1.30 -19.59 -3.02
CA MET A 159 2.08 -18.54 -2.40
C MET A 159 3.26 -19.12 -1.63
N GLU A 160 4.46 -18.63 -1.94
CA GLU A 160 5.69 -18.99 -1.25
C GLU A 160 6.00 -17.94 -0.18
N LEU A 161 6.51 -18.36 0.98
CA LEU A 161 6.90 -17.46 2.07
C LEU A 161 8.41 -17.51 2.27
N ALA A 162 9.03 -16.37 2.50
CA ALA A 162 10.46 -16.28 2.82
C ALA A 162 10.72 -15.20 3.88
N TRP A 163 11.60 -15.53 4.82
CA TRP A 163 12.15 -14.58 5.78
C TRP A 163 13.50 -14.09 5.25
N VAL A 164 13.63 -12.78 5.10
CA VAL A 164 14.84 -12.14 4.56
C VAL A 164 15.28 -11.05 5.53
N HIS A 165 16.58 -10.97 5.84
CA HIS A 165 17.09 -9.85 6.64
C HIS A 165 16.79 -8.53 5.95
N LEU A 166 16.32 -7.52 6.70
CA LEU A 166 15.84 -6.26 6.11
C LEU A 166 16.91 -5.56 5.27
N ASP A 167 18.18 -5.56 5.70
CA ASP A 167 19.28 -4.98 4.92
C ASP A 167 19.45 -5.69 3.58
N THR A 168 19.39 -7.02 3.57
CA THR A 168 19.43 -7.80 2.32
C THR A 168 18.22 -7.51 1.44
N ALA A 169 17.03 -7.37 2.00
CA ALA A 169 15.84 -7.01 1.24
C ALA A 169 15.98 -5.61 0.60
N VAL A 170 16.55 -4.64 1.33
CA VAL A 170 16.85 -3.31 0.80
C VAL A 170 17.87 -3.38 -0.34
N GLU A 171 18.94 -4.17 -0.19
CA GLU A 171 19.91 -4.39 -1.27
C GLU A 171 19.26 -5.00 -2.52
N ARG A 172 18.32 -5.94 -2.35
CA ARG A 172 17.55 -6.52 -3.46
C ARG A 172 16.60 -5.51 -4.13
N CYS A 173 16.09 -4.51 -3.40
CA CYS A 173 15.38 -3.38 -4.02
C CYS A 173 16.33 -2.56 -4.90
N LEU A 174 17.53 -2.23 -4.40
CA LEU A 174 18.50 -1.42 -5.12
C LEU A 174 19.09 -2.13 -6.34
N SER A 175 19.20 -3.45 -6.30
CA SER A 175 19.66 -4.27 -7.45
C SER A 175 18.56 -4.55 -8.48
N GLY A 176 17.29 -4.19 -8.20
CA GLY A 176 16.15 -4.45 -9.08
C GLY A 176 15.61 -5.89 -9.01
N GLU A 177 15.97 -6.67 -8.01
CA GLU A 177 15.40 -8.01 -7.78
C GLU A 177 14.00 -7.91 -7.16
N LEU A 178 13.78 -6.96 -6.24
CA LEU A 178 12.47 -6.62 -5.70
C LEU A 178 11.94 -5.39 -6.43
N GLU A 179 10.90 -5.58 -7.24
CA GLU A 179 10.40 -4.56 -8.18
C GLU A 179 9.01 -4.03 -7.82
N ASN A 180 8.27 -4.72 -6.91
CA ASN A 180 6.96 -4.22 -6.48
C ASN A 180 7.11 -2.90 -5.73
N GLY A 181 6.52 -1.82 -6.26
CA GLY A 181 6.73 -0.46 -5.76
C GLY A 181 6.28 -0.27 -4.29
N ILE A 182 5.21 -0.95 -3.87
CA ILE A 182 4.71 -0.91 -2.49
C ILE A 182 5.70 -1.61 -1.55
N THR A 183 6.24 -2.76 -1.97
CA THR A 183 7.28 -3.50 -1.24
C THR A 183 8.54 -2.65 -1.11
N VAL A 184 9.01 -2.06 -2.18
CA VAL A 184 10.19 -1.16 -2.17
C VAL A 184 9.98 0.00 -1.20
N ALA A 185 8.84 0.69 -1.29
CA ALA A 185 8.52 1.81 -0.40
C ALA A 185 8.46 1.36 1.07
N GLY A 186 7.83 0.22 1.36
CA GLY A 186 7.71 -0.35 2.70
C GLY A 186 9.05 -0.71 3.32
N LEU A 187 9.89 -1.43 2.56
CA LEU A 187 11.20 -1.88 3.04
C LEU A 187 12.15 -0.71 3.32
N LEU A 188 12.21 0.27 2.42
CA LEU A 188 13.04 1.47 2.61
C LEU A 188 12.55 2.31 3.80
N ALA A 189 11.23 2.47 3.95
CA ALA A 189 10.65 3.18 5.08
C ALA A 189 10.90 2.46 6.41
N ALA A 190 10.77 1.13 6.45
CA ALA A 190 11.05 0.32 7.62
C ALA A 190 12.52 0.43 8.03
N ARG A 191 13.44 0.33 7.07
CA ARG A 191 14.87 0.49 7.34
C ARG A 191 15.19 1.85 7.94
N LEU A 192 14.61 2.92 7.39
CA LEU A 192 14.76 4.27 7.94
C LEU A 192 14.16 4.38 9.35
N ALA A 193 12.99 3.80 9.59
CA ALA A 193 12.32 3.80 10.89
C ALA A 193 13.18 3.12 11.96
N LEU A 194 13.79 1.96 11.65
CA LEU A 194 14.68 1.25 12.56
C LEU A 194 15.92 2.09 12.93
N THR A 195 16.53 2.81 11.99
CA THR A 195 17.68 3.68 12.30
C THR A 195 17.34 4.81 13.29
N ARG A 196 16.06 5.12 13.42
CA ARG A 196 15.53 6.14 14.34
C ARG A 196 14.91 5.53 15.60
N GLY A 197 15.10 4.25 15.85
CA GLY A 197 14.51 3.54 17.01
C GLY A 197 12.98 3.60 17.01
N LEU A 198 12.34 3.61 15.84
CA LEU A 198 10.90 3.75 15.61
C LEU A 198 10.30 5.10 16.05
N ALA A 199 11.16 6.05 16.47
CA ALA A 199 10.69 7.37 16.88
C ALA A 199 10.00 8.11 15.72
N GLY A 200 8.84 8.70 16.01
CA GLY A 200 8.07 9.46 15.02
C GLY A 200 7.13 8.64 14.14
N LEU A 201 7.06 7.31 14.31
CA LEU A 201 6.03 6.52 13.67
C LEU A 201 4.63 6.87 14.21
N ARG A 202 3.66 6.89 13.32
CA ARG A 202 2.26 7.15 13.66
C ARG A 202 1.62 5.90 14.26
N VAL A 203 0.64 6.07 15.14
CA VAL A 203 -0.17 4.95 15.64
C VAL A 203 -0.91 4.27 14.49
N SER A 204 -1.25 2.99 14.63
CA SER A 204 -1.93 2.21 13.58
C SER A 204 -3.29 2.78 13.17
N THR A 205 -3.95 3.51 14.07
CA THR A 205 -5.23 4.18 13.84
C THR A 205 -5.10 5.63 13.37
N ALA A 206 -3.90 6.08 13.00
CA ALA A 206 -3.68 7.46 12.55
C ALA A 206 -4.57 7.81 11.35
N PRO A 207 -5.07 9.05 11.27
CA PRO A 207 -5.88 9.49 10.13
C PRO A 207 -5.17 9.23 8.80
N TRP A 208 -5.92 8.75 7.81
CA TRP A 208 -5.41 8.48 6.46
C TRP A 208 -5.92 9.55 5.50
N ARG A 209 -5.09 10.55 5.21
CA ARG A 209 -5.48 11.74 4.43
C ARG A 209 -5.87 11.43 2.98
N ALA A 210 -5.23 10.43 2.37
CA ALA A 210 -5.44 10.06 0.98
C ALA A 210 -6.64 9.10 0.78
N ARG A 211 -7.16 8.49 1.87
CA ARG A 211 -8.33 7.60 1.77
C ARG A 211 -9.56 8.43 1.45
N LYS A 212 -10.22 8.10 0.34
CA LYS A 212 -11.56 8.62 0.06
C LYS A 212 -12.51 8.14 1.17
N GLY A 213 -13.30 9.05 1.72
CA GLY A 213 -14.42 8.68 2.56
C GLY A 213 -15.41 7.81 1.77
N PRO A 214 -16.34 7.10 2.44
CA PRO A 214 -17.45 6.47 1.73
C PRO A 214 -18.15 7.54 0.90
N ALA A 215 -18.44 7.19 -0.35
CA ALA A 215 -19.18 8.04 -1.29
C ALA A 215 -20.59 8.28 -0.78
#